data_c343c369914a2fa4a5e96526525423b0
#
_entry.id   c343c369914a2fa4a5e96526525423b0
#
_cell.length_a   1.000
_cell.length_b   1.000
_cell.length_c   1.000
_cell.angle_alpha   90.00
_cell.angle_beta   90.00
_cell.angle_gamma   90.00
#
_symmetry.space_group_name_H-M   'P 1'
#
loop_
_entity.id
_entity.type
_entity.pdbx_description
1 polymer ?
#
loop_
_entity_poly.entity_id
_entity_poly.type
_entity_poly.pdbx_seq_one_letter_code
_entity_poly.pdbx_strand_id
1 'polypeptide(L)'
;TLKNEPDPSVLSLPVMKVDVRIDNQHAQVRVLQIFNNHTPQILEGKYLFALPLQGSLADFAVWDGDLRLPGVILEKRRANQLYSEIKAQVTDPGLLQQDDEHGGNTAFSAKVFPIPAYGTKRVELEYTEMLPVENLASRFSFPLKPSFGPAQRVGELHLNIQILSDTSLSPLELYSSAYPLQATKTEANALAYEFHGRNVELKEDLAFSYKLNVP
;
A
#
# COMPACT_ATOMS: atom_id res chain seq x y z
N THR A 1 0.38 -26.43 -11.51
CA THR A 1 0.94 -25.96 -10.23
C THR A 1 0.89 -24.46 -10.27
N LEU A 2 -0.06 -23.84 -9.54
CA LEU A 2 -0.12 -22.40 -9.34
C LEU A 2 1.11 -22.01 -8.52
N LYS A 3 2.07 -21.33 -9.16
CA LYS A 3 3.16 -20.68 -8.43
C LYS A 3 2.55 -19.48 -7.71
N ASN A 4 2.56 -19.50 -6.38
CA ASN A 4 2.12 -18.36 -5.54
C ASN A 4 3.12 -17.19 -5.53
N GLU A 5 4.15 -17.23 -6.35
CA GLU A 5 5.18 -16.18 -6.42
C GLU A 5 4.92 -15.27 -7.63
N PRO A 6 5.05 -13.95 -7.44
CA PRO A 6 4.96 -13.00 -8.54
C PRO A 6 6.02 -13.31 -9.60
N ASP A 7 5.62 -13.48 -10.84
CA ASP A 7 6.51 -13.65 -11.99
C ASP A 7 6.50 -12.36 -12.83
N PRO A 8 7.56 -11.55 -12.78
CA PRO A 8 7.61 -10.28 -13.51
C PRO A 8 7.65 -10.46 -15.04
N SER A 9 7.93 -11.66 -15.54
CA SER A 9 7.80 -11.95 -16.97
C SER A 9 6.36 -12.14 -17.41
N VAL A 10 5.46 -12.43 -16.48
CA VAL A 10 4.01 -12.57 -16.69
C VAL A 10 3.29 -11.26 -16.31
N LEU A 11 3.53 -10.76 -15.12
CA LEU A 11 2.91 -9.55 -14.58
C LEU A 11 3.96 -8.69 -13.87
N SER A 12 4.26 -7.52 -14.42
CA SER A 12 5.18 -6.56 -13.82
C SER A 12 4.45 -5.39 -13.16
N LEU A 13 5.18 -4.63 -12.35
CA LEU A 13 4.74 -3.40 -11.69
C LEU A 13 5.53 -2.20 -12.24
N PRO A 14 5.14 -1.62 -13.40
CA PRO A 14 5.85 -0.51 -14.00
C PRO A 14 5.79 0.78 -13.18
N VAL A 15 4.70 1.04 -12.44
CA VAL A 15 4.54 2.27 -11.68
C VAL A 15 3.92 1.98 -10.32
N MET A 16 4.49 2.60 -9.28
CA MET A 16 3.90 2.70 -7.95
C MET A 16 4.07 4.11 -7.40
N LYS A 17 2.98 4.69 -6.90
CA LYS A 17 2.98 5.98 -6.21
C LYS A 17 2.39 5.80 -4.83
N VAL A 18 3.06 6.39 -3.84
CA VAL A 18 2.60 6.42 -2.45
C VAL A 18 2.58 7.86 -2.00
N ASP A 19 1.40 8.38 -1.74
CA ASP A 19 1.17 9.73 -1.23
C ASP A 19 0.76 9.62 0.24
N VAL A 20 1.58 10.14 1.12
CA VAL A 20 1.38 10.17 2.57
C VAL A 20 1.08 11.60 3.00
N ARG A 21 -0.08 11.82 3.56
CA ARG A 21 -0.46 13.10 4.18
C ARG A 21 -0.72 12.88 5.65
N ILE A 22 -0.01 13.62 6.49
CA ILE A 22 -0.14 13.54 7.94
C ILE A 22 -0.57 14.92 8.45
N ASP A 23 -1.61 14.94 9.28
CA ASP A 23 -2.06 16.10 10.02
C ASP A 23 -1.93 15.78 11.52
N ASN A 24 -0.98 16.44 12.18
CA ASN A 24 -0.54 16.12 13.54
C ASN A 24 -0.09 14.65 13.66
N GLN A 25 -1.02 13.73 13.95
CA GLN A 25 -0.79 12.28 14.10
C GLN A 25 -1.70 11.46 13.19
N HIS A 26 -2.65 12.10 12.52
CA HIS A 26 -3.58 11.41 11.63
C HIS A 26 -2.95 11.29 10.23
N ALA A 27 -2.62 10.07 9.83
CA ALA A 27 -2.08 9.78 8.51
C ALA A 27 -3.19 9.32 7.56
N GLN A 28 -3.15 9.83 6.35
CA GLN A 28 -3.90 9.38 5.19
C GLN A 28 -2.90 8.93 4.13
N VAL A 29 -3.01 7.69 3.69
CA VAL A 29 -2.10 7.10 2.72
C VAL A 29 -2.87 6.68 1.49
N ARG A 30 -2.42 7.16 0.34
CA ARG A 30 -2.98 6.81 -0.96
C ARG A 30 -1.93 6.08 -1.78
N VAL A 31 -2.27 4.90 -2.28
CA VAL A 31 -1.39 4.06 -3.08
C VAL A 31 -2.01 3.87 -4.46
N LEU A 32 -1.23 4.14 -5.49
CA LEU A 32 -1.57 3.86 -6.88
C LEU A 32 -0.52 2.89 -7.44
N GLN A 33 -1.00 1.80 -8.05
CA GLN A 33 -0.15 0.81 -8.71
C GLN A 33 -0.68 0.53 -10.10
N ILE A 34 0.23 0.45 -11.06
CA ILE A 34 -0.08 0.05 -12.43
C ILE A 34 0.64 -1.26 -12.69
N PHE A 35 -0.13 -2.30 -13.02
CA PHE A 35 0.37 -3.61 -13.42
C PHE A 35 0.35 -3.75 -14.94
N ASN A 36 1.33 -4.45 -15.50
CA ASN A 36 1.41 -4.73 -16.94
C ASN A 36 1.46 -6.24 -17.18
N ASN A 37 0.52 -6.73 -17.98
CA ASN A 37 0.42 -8.11 -18.42
C ASN A 37 1.27 -8.30 -19.69
N HIS A 38 2.25 -9.19 -19.65
CA HIS A 38 3.16 -9.49 -20.76
C HIS A 38 2.73 -10.73 -21.57
N THR A 39 1.54 -11.27 -21.30
CA THR A 39 1.04 -12.50 -21.94
C THR A 39 -0.11 -12.22 -22.91
N PRO A 40 -0.35 -13.13 -23.87
CA PRO A 40 -1.50 -13.03 -24.78
C PRO A 40 -2.83 -13.44 -24.11
N GLN A 41 -2.84 -13.83 -22.85
CA GLN A 41 -4.04 -14.21 -22.10
C GLN A 41 -4.54 -13.05 -21.24
N ILE A 42 -5.87 -13.01 -21.04
CA ILE A 42 -6.47 -12.19 -20.00
C ILE A 42 -6.15 -12.86 -18.64
N LEU A 43 -5.62 -12.09 -17.70
CA LEU A 43 -5.25 -12.60 -16.39
C LEU A 43 -6.25 -12.16 -15.32
N GLU A 44 -6.36 -12.98 -14.29
CA GLU A 44 -6.89 -12.62 -12.98
C GLU A 44 -5.74 -12.55 -11.97
N GLY A 45 -5.62 -11.44 -11.27
CA GLY A 45 -4.62 -11.24 -10.24
C GLY A 45 -5.23 -11.30 -8.84
N LYS A 46 -4.48 -11.85 -7.89
CA LYS A 46 -4.76 -11.69 -6.46
C LYS A 46 -3.90 -10.52 -5.94
N TYR A 47 -4.56 -9.43 -5.58
CA TYR A 47 -3.92 -8.29 -4.96
C TYR A 47 -3.86 -8.49 -3.45
N LEU A 48 -2.67 -8.43 -2.88
CA LEU A 48 -2.44 -8.57 -1.44
C LEU A 48 -1.92 -7.24 -0.89
N PHE A 49 -2.50 -6.80 0.21
CA PHE A 49 -2.10 -5.59 0.88
C PHE A 49 -2.16 -5.76 2.40
N ALA A 50 -1.09 -5.31 3.09
CA ALA A 50 -1.03 -5.32 4.55
C ALA A 50 -1.34 -3.92 5.08
N LEU A 51 -2.36 -3.80 5.93
CA LEU A 51 -2.65 -2.58 6.68
C LEU A 51 -1.91 -2.59 8.03
N PRO A 52 -1.45 -1.43 8.52
CA PRO A 52 -1.03 -1.28 9.89
C PRO A 52 -2.15 -1.69 10.86
N LEU A 53 -1.80 -2.09 12.10
CA LEU A 53 -2.78 -2.53 13.11
C LEU A 53 -3.90 -1.52 13.36
N GLN A 54 -3.56 -0.23 13.34
CA GLN A 54 -4.51 0.87 13.57
C GLN A 54 -5.02 1.47 12.24
N GLY A 55 -4.66 0.85 11.12
CA GLY A 55 -5.07 1.28 9.80
C GLY A 55 -6.52 0.89 9.50
N SER A 56 -7.26 1.81 8.92
CA SER A 56 -8.61 1.61 8.42
C SER A 56 -8.66 1.86 6.93
N LEU A 57 -9.05 0.85 6.16
CA LEU A 57 -9.23 0.98 4.72
C LEU A 57 -10.37 1.97 4.44
N ALA A 58 -10.04 3.05 3.75
CA ALA A 58 -10.99 4.11 3.40
C ALA A 58 -11.57 3.93 1.99
N ASP A 59 -10.73 3.49 1.04
CA ASP A 59 -11.13 3.31 -0.35
C ASP A 59 -10.26 2.25 -1.05
N PHE A 60 -10.88 1.54 -1.99
CA PHE A 60 -10.22 0.61 -2.89
C PHE A 60 -10.90 0.67 -4.25
N ALA A 61 -10.13 0.82 -5.32
CA ALA A 61 -10.66 0.85 -6.66
C ALA A 61 -9.75 0.15 -7.66
N VAL A 62 -10.38 -0.40 -8.68
CA VAL A 62 -9.71 -0.94 -9.87
C VAL A 62 -10.20 -0.14 -11.06
N TRP A 63 -9.31 0.21 -11.98
CA TRP A 63 -9.67 0.94 -13.17
C TRP A 63 -9.79 0.00 -14.38
N ASP A 64 -10.83 0.22 -15.14
CA ASP A 64 -11.04 -0.43 -16.44
C ASP A 64 -10.98 0.64 -17.54
N GLY A 65 -9.81 0.76 -18.18
CA GLY A 65 -9.48 1.93 -18.97
C GLY A 65 -9.56 3.21 -18.12
N ASP A 66 -10.41 4.15 -18.52
CA ASP A 66 -10.64 5.41 -17.78
C ASP A 66 -11.77 5.31 -16.75
N LEU A 67 -12.45 4.17 -16.65
CA LEU A 67 -13.54 3.96 -15.72
C LEU A 67 -13.02 3.46 -14.36
N ARG A 68 -13.26 4.25 -13.31
CA ARG A 68 -12.97 3.87 -11.93
C ARG A 68 -14.08 3.00 -11.38
N LEU A 69 -13.76 1.76 -11.02
CA LEU A 69 -14.66 0.80 -10.42
C LEU A 69 -14.32 0.69 -8.92
N PRO A 70 -15.16 1.25 -8.03
CA PRO A 70 -14.92 1.12 -6.60
C PRO A 70 -15.06 -0.34 -6.17
N GLY A 71 -14.10 -0.81 -5.37
CA GLY A 71 -14.18 -2.11 -4.73
C GLY A 71 -15.18 -2.12 -3.58
N VAL A 72 -15.77 -3.26 -3.31
CA VAL A 72 -16.62 -3.43 -2.13
C VAL A 72 -15.72 -3.76 -0.94
N ILE A 73 -15.66 -2.84 0.02
CA ILE A 73 -14.96 -3.04 1.29
C ILE A 73 -15.92 -3.77 2.23
N LEU A 74 -15.62 -5.01 2.55
CA LEU A 74 -16.39 -5.79 3.52
C LEU A 74 -15.68 -5.76 4.87
N GLU A 75 -16.42 -5.45 5.93
CA GLU A 75 -15.90 -5.61 7.28
C GLU A 75 -15.45 -7.06 7.54
N LYS A 76 -14.36 -7.25 8.26
CA LYS A 76 -13.72 -8.53 8.58
C LYS A 76 -14.73 -9.65 8.98
N ARG A 77 -15.70 -9.34 9.84
CA ARG A 77 -16.71 -10.30 10.29
C ARG A 77 -17.68 -10.71 9.17
N ARG A 78 -18.06 -9.76 8.34
CA ARG A 78 -19.01 -9.98 7.25
C ARG A 78 -18.36 -10.71 6.08
N ALA A 79 -17.08 -10.41 5.82
CA ALA A 79 -16.30 -11.12 4.80
C ALA A 79 -16.13 -12.61 5.16
N ASN A 80 -15.86 -12.93 6.44
CA ASN A 80 -15.73 -14.31 6.90
C ASN A 80 -17.06 -15.06 6.88
N GLN A 81 -18.19 -14.41 7.21
CA GLN A 81 -19.52 -15.01 7.10
C GLN A 81 -19.90 -15.28 5.63
N LEU A 82 -19.73 -14.27 4.77
CA LEU A 82 -19.99 -14.43 3.33
C LEU A 82 -19.10 -15.51 2.70
N TYR A 83 -17.82 -15.57 3.10
CA TYR A 83 -16.89 -16.60 2.65
C TYR A 83 -17.33 -18.00 3.08
N SER A 84 -17.80 -18.15 4.33
CA SER A 84 -18.31 -19.44 4.83
C SER A 84 -19.59 -19.88 4.10
N GLU A 85 -20.48 -18.93 3.80
CA GLU A 85 -21.72 -19.18 3.06
C GLU A 85 -21.44 -19.51 1.58
N ILE A 86 -20.51 -18.80 0.94
CA ILE A 86 -20.13 -19.04 -0.46
C ILE A 86 -19.32 -20.33 -0.59
N LYS A 87 -18.43 -20.65 0.36
CA LYS A 87 -17.69 -21.91 0.39
C LYS A 87 -18.62 -23.12 0.54
N ALA A 88 -19.76 -22.95 1.22
CA ALA A 88 -20.79 -23.98 1.32
C ALA A 88 -21.60 -24.15 0.03
N GLN A 89 -21.64 -23.15 -0.86
CA GLN A 89 -22.45 -23.15 -2.07
C GLN A 89 -21.67 -23.36 -3.37
N VAL A 90 -20.37 -23.05 -3.41
CA VAL A 90 -19.56 -23.06 -4.65
C VAL A 90 -18.16 -23.60 -4.37
N THR A 91 -17.74 -24.57 -5.16
CA THR A 91 -16.41 -25.22 -5.09
C THR A 91 -15.26 -24.35 -5.66
N ASP A 92 -15.41 -23.05 -5.76
CA ASP A 92 -14.38 -22.14 -6.29
C ASP A 92 -13.93 -21.12 -5.23
N PRO A 93 -12.69 -21.24 -4.71
CA PRO A 93 -12.20 -20.42 -3.60
C PRO A 93 -11.60 -19.09 -4.06
N GLY A 94 -12.38 -18.24 -4.69
CA GLY A 94 -11.95 -16.95 -5.19
C GLY A 94 -12.23 -15.76 -4.28
N LEU A 95 -12.36 -15.91 -2.96
CA LEU A 95 -12.74 -14.85 -2.04
C LEU A 95 -11.72 -14.63 -0.92
N LEU A 96 -11.61 -13.39 -0.48
CA LEU A 96 -10.83 -12.85 0.62
C LEU A 96 -10.37 -13.87 1.67
N GLN A 97 -9.09 -14.23 1.68
CA GLN A 97 -8.43 -14.87 2.80
C GLN A 97 -7.71 -13.82 3.63
N GLN A 98 -7.99 -13.84 4.92
CA GLN A 98 -7.19 -13.13 5.91
C GLN A 98 -6.19 -14.12 6.48
N ASP A 99 -4.90 -13.81 6.34
CA ASP A 99 -3.83 -14.53 7.01
C ASP A 99 -3.48 -13.79 8.30
N ASP A 100 -3.88 -14.35 9.45
CA ASP A 100 -3.69 -13.77 10.80
C ASP A 100 -2.28 -14.03 11.38
N GLU A 101 -1.30 -14.47 10.62
CA GLU A 101 -0.12 -15.11 11.20
C GLU A 101 1.18 -14.31 11.26
N HIS A 102 1.30 -13.04 10.92
CA HIS A 102 2.60 -12.39 11.10
C HIS A 102 2.52 -10.91 11.54
N GLY A 103 2.74 -10.68 12.80
CA GLY A 103 3.39 -9.45 13.26
C GLY A 103 2.57 -8.17 13.23
N GLY A 104 1.28 -8.23 13.57
CA GLY A 104 0.56 -7.00 13.89
C GLY A 104 -0.08 -6.24 12.73
N ASN A 105 -0.04 -6.77 11.51
CA ASN A 105 -0.69 -6.18 10.35
C ASN A 105 -1.92 -7.00 9.94
N THR A 106 -2.98 -6.32 9.52
CA THR A 106 -4.15 -6.98 8.93
C THR A 106 -3.97 -7.09 7.42
N ALA A 107 -3.85 -8.31 6.89
CA ALA A 107 -3.74 -8.53 5.46
C ALA A 107 -5.12 -8.50 4.78
N PHE A 108 -5.20 -7.79 3.66
CA PHE A 108 -6.36 -7.77 2.78
C PHE A 108 -6.00 -8.38 1.44
N SER A 109 -6.93 -9.09 0.84
CA SER A 109 -6.78 -9.54 -0.54
C SER A 109 -7.99 -9.14 -1.38
N ALA A 110 -7.74 -8.79 -2.62
CA ALA A 110 -8.78 -8.49 -3.59
C ALA A 110 -8.46 -9.18 -4.92
N LYS A 111 -9.52 -9.62 -5.62
CA LYS A 111 -9.38 -10.08 -6.99
C LYS A 111 -9.37 -8.88 -7.92
N VAL A 112 -8.41 -8.89 -8.85
CA VAL A 112 -8.27 -7.88 -9.90
C VAL A 112 -8.47 -8.54 -11.25
N PHE A 113 -9.61 -8.27 -11.88
CA PHE A 113 -10.00 -8.86 -13.16
C PHE A 113 -10.87 -7.88 -13.98
N PRO A 114 -10.81 -7.90 -15.30
CA PRO A 114 -9.79 -8.53 -16.13
C PRO A 114 -8.49 -7.70 -16.16
N ILE A 115 -7.34 -8.37 -16.26
CA ILE A 115 -6.08 -7.73 -16.65
C ILE A 115 -5.88 -8.04 -18.13
N PRO A 116 -6.02 -7.06 -19.04
CA PRO A 116 -6.06 -7.32 -20.47
C PRO A 116 -4.77 -7.97 -20.99
N ALA A 117 -4.88 -8.80 -22.03
CA ALA A 117 -3.73 -9.35 -22.74
C ALA A 117 -2.83 -8.21 -23.26
N TYR A 118 -1.53 -8.27 -22.98
CA TYR A 118 -0.55 -7.21 -23.33
C TYR A 118 -0.97 -5.80 -22.87
N GLY A 119 -1.83 -5.70 -21.85
CA GLY A 119 -2.40 -4.47 -21.38
C GLY A 119 -2.04 -4.16 -19.91
N THR A 120 -2.54 -3.04 -19.45
CA THR A 120 -2.31 -2.57 -18.07
C THR A 120 -3.56 -2.62 -17.21
N LYS A 121 -3.37 -2.69 -15.90
CA LYS A 121 -4.43 -2.56 -14.90
C LYS A 121 -3.99 -1.63 -13.79
N ARG A 122 -4.78 -0.61 -13.50
CA ARG A 122 -4.53 0.32 -12.41
C ARG A 122 -5.34 -0.05 -11.18
N VAL A 123 -4.69 -0.07 -10.04
CA VAL A 123 -5.27 -0.32 -8.72
C VAL A 123 -4.98 0.88 -7.82
N GLU A 124 -5.97 1.34 -7.11
CA GLU A 124 -5.88 2.40 -6.12
C GLU A 124 -6.37 1.91 -4.77
N LEU A 125 -5.67 2.33 -3.73
CA LEU A 125 -5.96 2.02 -2.35
C LEU A 125 -5.78 3.28 -1.52
N GLU A 126 -6.70 3.51 -0.57
CA GLU A 126 -6.56 4.57 0.42
C GLU A 126 -6.88 4.02 1.81
N TYR A 127 -6.03 4.35 2.77
CA TYR A 127 -6.28 4.04 4.17
C TYR A 127 -5.89 5.20 5.07
N THR A 128 -6.43 5.20 6.27
CA THR A 128 -6.10 6.15 7.33
C THR A 128 -5.62 5.41 8.55
N GLU A 129 -4.73 6.03 9.32
CA GLU A 129 -4.27 5.51 10.60
C GLU A 129 -3.94 6.64 11.57
N MET A 130 -4.07 6.34 12.86
CA MET A 130 -3.56 7.21 13.92
C MET A 130 -2.14 6.73 14.26
N LEU A 131 -1.15 7.61 14.10
CA LEU A 131 0.24 7.26 14.35
C LEU A 131 0.51 7.10 15.85
N PRO A 132 1.21 6.04 16.25
CA PRO A 132 1.63 5.89 17.63
C PRO A 132 2.62 6.98 18.00
N VAL A 133 2.53 7.46 19.24
CA VAL A 133 3.46 8.43 19.82
C VAL A 133 4.23 7.77 20.95
N GLU A 134 5.54 7.72 20.79
CA GLU A 134 6.46 7.22 21.79
C GLU A 134 7.54 8.28 22.05
N ASN A 135 7.69 8.70 23.32
CA ASN A 135 8.66 9.73 23.72
C ASN A 135 8.56 11.04 22.89
N LEU A 136 7.34 11.53 22.67
CA LEU A 136 7.00 12.70 21.86
C LEU A 136 7.35 12.56 20.36
N ALA A 137 7.69 11.37 19.89
CA ALA A 137 7.92 11.08 18.48
C ALA A 137 6.72 10.31 17.89
N SER A 138 6.18 10.79 16.80
CA SER A 138 5.24 10.05 15.96
C SER A 138 6.00 9.19 14.98
N ARG A 139 5.62 7.92 14.85
CA ARG A 139 6.29 6.97 13.97
C ARG A 139 5.34 6.52 12.86
N PHE A 140 5.81 6.60 11.63
CA PHE A 140 5.12 6.11 10.44
C PHE A 140 5.89 4.94 9.83
N SER A 141 5.17 3.92 9.35
CA SER A 141 5.74 2.81 8.60
C SER A 141 4.76 2.37 7.51
N PHE A 142 5.27 2.24 6.28
CA PHE A 142 4.51 1.74 5.15
C PHE A 142 5.19 0.49 4.57
N PRO A 143 4.47 -0.66 4.46
CA PRO A 143 5.04 -1.91 4.00
C PRO A 143 5.28 -1.87 2.48
N LEU A 144 6.52 -1.58 2.07
CA LEU A 144 6.97 -1.70 0.68
C LEU A 144 7.59 -3.07 0.41
N LYS A 145 8.28 -3.63 1.40
CA LYS A 145 8.87 -4.96 1.27
C LYS A 145 7.77 -6.02 1.27
N PRO A 146 7.73 -6.93 0.27
CA PRO A 146 6.79 -8.06 0.30
C PRO A 146 7.00 -8.92 1.55
N SER A 147 5.91 -9.31 2.20
CA SER A 147 5.94 -10.19 3.38
C SER A 147 6.44 -11.59 3.04
N PHE A 148 6.28 -12.01 1.78
CA PHE A 148 6.65 -13.34 1.27
C PHE A 148 7.27 -13.24 -0.12
N GLY A 149 8.18 -14.15 -0.42
CA GLY A 149 8.81 -14.26 -1.73
C GLY A 149 9.98 -13.30 -1.96
N PRO A 150 10.49 -13.26 -3.18
CA PRO A 150 11.59 -12.38 -3.55
C PRO A 150 11.15 -10.91 -3.56
N ALA A 151 12.11 -10.01 -3.38
CA ALA A 151 11.86 -8.58 -3.49
C ALA A 151 11.28 -8.24 -4.86
N GLN A 152 10.18 -7.49 -4.87
CA GLN A 152 9.59 -6.98 -6.11
C GLN A 152 10.40 -5.81 -6.66
N ARG A 153 10.41 -5.67 -7.98
CA ARG A 153 10.94 -4.48 -8.67
C ARG A 153 9.79 -3.63 -9.21
N VAL A 154 9.95 -2.33 -9.03
CA VAL A 154 9.04 -1.31 -9.57
C VAL A 154 9.78 -0.52 -10.64
N GLY A 155 9.17 -0.34 -11.80
CA GLY A 155 9.75 0.44 -12.89
C GLY A 155 10.00 1.89 -12.48
N GLU A 156 8.99 2.54 -11.92
CA GLU A 156 9.05 3.89 -11.34
C GLU A 156 8.35 3.92 -9.99
N LEU A 157 9.10 4.29 -8.94
CA LEU A 157 8.59 4.49 -7.58
C LEU A 157 8.59 5.97 -7.25
N HIS A 158 7.41 6.49 -6.86
CA HIS A 158 7.23 7.84 -6.34
C HIS A 158 6.73 7.76 -4.90
N LEU A 159 7.44 8.39 -3.98
CA LEU A 159 7.03 8.55 -2.59
C LEU A 159 6.91 10.06 -2.32
N ASN A 160 5.73 10.50 -1.88
CA ASN A 160 5.47 11.88 -1.51
C ASN A 160 4.96 11.90 -0.08
N ILE A 161 5.58 12.71 0.76
CA ILE A 161 5.23 12.83 2.17
C ILE A 161 4.98 14.28 2.49
N GLN A 162 3.83 14.58 3.07
CA GLN A 162 3.45 15.89 3.57
C GLN A 162 3.02 15.77 5.03
N ILE A 163 3.62 16.57 5.89
CA ILE A 163 3.28 16.62 7.32
C ILE A 163 2.93 18.03 7.69
N LEU A 164 1.76 18.21 8.24
CA LEU A 164 1.25 19.44 8.82
C LEU A 164 1.03 19.26 10.31
N SER A 165 1.22 20.30 11.09
CA SER A 165 0.99 20.26 12.53
C SER A 165 0.57 21.62 13.06
N ASP A 166 -0.20 21.62 14.14
CA ASP A 166 -0.54 22.84 14.90
C ASP A 166 0.65 23.35 15.72
N THR A 167 1.64 22.48 15.95
CA THR A 167 2.86 22.80 16.69
C THR A 167 4.10 22.65 15.80
N SER A 168 5.24 23.13 16.24
CA SER A 168 6.48 22.97 15.48
C SER A 168 6.91 21.52 15.40
N LEU A 169 7.50 21.16 14.26
CA LEU A 169 7.96 19.80 13.91
C LEU A 169 9.48 19.72 13.94
N SER A 170 10.02 18.60 14.37
CA SER A 170 11.41 18.27 14.07
C SER A 170 11.54 17.81 12.61
N PRO A 171 12.73 17.92 11.98
CA PRO A 171 13.01 17.21 10.73
C PRO A 171 12.73 15.70 10.86
N LEU A 172 12.48 15.05 9.71
CA LEU A 172 12.28 13.59 9.70
C LEU A 172 13.55 12.86 10.09
N GLU A 173 13.39 11.84 10.92
CA GLU A 173 14.38 10.80 11.18
C GLU A 173 14.01 9.58 10.34
N LEU A 174 14.82 9.29 9.31
CA LEU A 174 14.59 8.18 8.39
C LEU A 174 15.21 6.90 8.93
N TYR A 175 14.45 5.79 8.90
CA TYR A 175 14.93 4.46 9.27
C TYR A 175 15.23 3.57 8.04
N SER A 176 14.69 3.94 6.87
CA SER A 176 14.94 3.22 5.61
C SER A 176 16.03 3.93 4.80
N SER A 177 17.08 3.19 4.44
CA SER A 177 18.18 3.70 3.61
C SER A 177 17.94 3.52 2.11
N ALA A 178 17.03 2.60 1.74
CA ALA A 178 16.73 2.28 0.35
C ALA A 178 16.02 3.41 -0.41
N TYR A 179 15.36 4.32 0.31
CA TYR A 179 14.56 5.40 -0.28
C TYR A 179 15.04 6.75 0.29
N PRO A 180 16.12 7.34 -0.23
CA PRO A 180 16.66 8.60 0.27
C PRO A 180 15.70 9.75 -0.06
N LEU A 181 14.82 10.08 0.89
CA LEU A 181 13.87 11.16 0.78
C LEU A 181 14.58 12.52 0.72
N GLN A 182 14.19 13.37 -0.21
CA GLN A 182 14.66 14.74 -0.35
C GLN A 182 13.62 15.69 0.22
N ALA A 183 14.06 16.62 1.08
CA ALA A 183 13.19 17.66 1.61
C ALA A 183 12.85 18.67 0.51
N THR A 184 11.56 18.89 0.27
CA THR A 184 11.04 19.91 -0.65
C THR A 184 10.43 21.10 0.10
N LYS A 185 10.08 20.90 1.39
CA LYS A 185 9.59 21.94 2.29
C LYS A 185 10.03 21.65 3.72
N THR A 186 10.54 22.67 4.42
CA THR A 186 11.00 22.57 5.82
C THR A 186 10.59 23.82 6.60
N GLU A 187 9.31 24.01 6.80
CA GLU A 187 8.77 25.07 7.65
C GLU A 187 8.56 24.55 9.07
N ALA A 188 8.43 25.46 10.04
CA ALA A 188 8.31 25.07 11.44
C ALA A 188 7.15 24.07 11.72
N ASN A 189 6.05 24.22 11.03
CA ASN A 189 4.84 23.41 11.20
C ASN A 189 4.39 22.69 9.91
N ALA A 190 5.23 22.66 8.87
CA ALA A 190 4.93 22.00 7.61
C ALA A 190 6.20 21.41 6.97
N LEU A 191 6.22 20.12 6.80
CA LEU A 191 7.32 19.40 6.15
C LEU A 191 6.82 18.72 4.87
N ALA A 192 7.65 18.70 3.83
CA ALA A 192 7.39 17.88 2.66
C ALA A 192 8.69 17.22 2.19
N TYR A 193 8.57 15.96 1.80
CA TYR A 193 9.66 15.13 1.31
C TYR A 193 9.21 14.32 0.11
N GLU A 194 10.14 14.05 -0.79
CA GLU A 194 9.87 13.22 -1.96
C GLU A 194 11.02 12.26 -2.26
N PHE A 195 10.68 11.17 -2.91
CA PHE A 195 11.62 10.25 -3.55
C PHE A 195 11.05 9.84 -4.90
N HIS A 196 11.92 9.87 -5.91
CA HIS A 196 11.61 9.31 -7.22
C HIS A 196 12.77 8.41 -7.65
N GLY A 197 12.47 7.15 -7.89
CA GLY A 197 13.45 6.16 -8.32
C GLY A 197 12.96 5.34 -9.51
N ARG A 198 13.91 4.89 -10.36
CA ARG A 198 13.63 3.98 -11.46
C ARG A 198 14.25 2.61 -11.18
N ASN A 199 13.55 1.56 -11.62
CA ASN A 199 13.96 0.16 -11.44
C ASN A 199 14.32 -0.17 -9.98
N VAL A 200 13.44 0.28 -9.06
CA VAL A 200 13.65 0.20 -7.61
C VAL A 200 13.28 -1.18 -7.12
N GLU A 201 14.16 -1.80 -6.34
CA GLU A 201 13.89 -3.04 -5.62
C GLU A 201 13.24 -2.72 -4.26
N LEU A 202 12.05 -3.29 -4.02
CA LEU A 202 11.31 -3.09 -2.77
C LEU A 202 11.84 -4.05 -1.68
N LYS A 203 12.99 -3.70 -1.07
CA LYS A 203 13.70 -4.54 -0.09
C LYS A 203 13.56 -4.09 1.36
N GLU A 204 13.06 -2.90 1.58
CA GLU A 204 12.82 -2.30 2.89
C GLU A 204 11.43 -1.67 2.93
N ASP A 205 10.86 -1.50 4.12
CA ASP A 205 9.67 -0.68 4.33
C ASP A 205 10.05 0.81 4.37
N LEU A 206 9.14 1.68 3.96
CA LEU A 206 9.31 3.11 4.18
C LEU A 206 8.98 3.39 5.65
N ALA A 207 9.96 3.84 6.44
CA ALA A 207 9.76 4.14 7.85
C ALA A 207 10.50 5.42 8.26
N PHE A 208 9.83 6.26 9.02
CA PHE A 208 10.37 7.49 9.58
C PHE A 208 9.67 7.90 10.87
N SER A 209 10.30 8.79 11.62
CA SER A 209 9.64 9.49 12.73
C SER A 209 9.86 11.00 12.68
N TYR A 210 9.05 11.73 13.40
CA TYR A 210 9.16 13.15 13.65
C TYR A 210 8.66 13.47 15.05
N LYS A 211 9.15 14.56 15.65
CA LYS A 211 8.70 15.00 16.97
C LYS A 211 7.80 16.20 16.84
N LEU A 212 6.75 16.20 17.65
CA LEU A 212 5.90 17.35 17.91
C LEU A 212 6.51 18.12 19.08
N ASN A 213 6.97 19.35 18.83
CA ASN A 213 7.46 20.23 19.90
C ASN A 213 6.27 20.87 20.59
N VAL A 214 5.70 20.17 21.56
CA VAL A 214 4.64 20.71 22.41
C VAL A 214 5.31 21.63 23.43
N PRO A 215 4.83 22.87 23.62
CA PRO A 215 5.37 23.81 24.60
C PRO A 215 5.17 23.35 26.03
#